data_ddfe5306bf463aed8ab1afa957430b75
#
_entry.id   ddfe5306bf463aed8ab1afa957430b75
#
_cell.length_a   1.000
_cell.length_b   1.000
_cell.length_c   1.000
_cell.angle_alpha   90.00
_cell.angle_beta   90.00
_cell.angle_gamma   90.00
#
_symmetry.space_group_name_H-M   'P 1'
#
loop_
_entity.id
_entity.type
_entity.pdbx_description
1 polymer ?
#
loop_
_entity_poly.entity_id
_entity_poly.type
_entity_poly.pdbx_seq_one_letter_code
_entity_poly.pdbx_strand_id
1 'polypeptide(L)'
;GSWYADSKGVIRLGLAVEEKDDVFTASIWYRANKDAELKKIHSQVWGEDDTFSIQALSKDGSKAYVLSNRELGREALWLYNIEAGKFEELIFSNDKYDLDGAITDNEGEFIGVSFFDDYYRTHYFDDKDGAQEREVAGLFKGKQATISSRSRDHTRLLVSVTNDVTPPTYYYFDLNTQKGGVWLSKYPYLVRKSFSPVQNYSFKASDGLEITGYFTQPA
;
A
#
# COMPACT_ATOMS: atom_id res chain seq x y z
N GLY A 1 -0.94 15.74 12.08
CA GLY A 1 -2.10 14.87 11.99
C GLY A 1 -2.60 14.71 10.57
N SER A 2 -3.39 13.69 10.31
CA SER A 2 -3.98 13.38 9.02
C SER A 2 -5.51 13.37 9.09
N TRP A 3 -6.16 13.65 7.96
CA TRP A 3 -7.61 13.66 7.86
C TRP A 3 -8.06 12.72 6.73
N TYR A 4 -9.12 11.96 6.97
CA TYR A 4 -9.70 11.03 6.01
C TYR A 4 -11.15 11.41 5.74
N ALA A 5 -11.47 11.53 4.46
CA ALA A 5 -12.82 11.82 3.99
C ALA A 5 -13.46 10.56 3.39
N ASP A 6 -14.79 10.49 3.48
CA ASP A 6 -15.56 9.49 2.73
C ASP A 6 -15.66 9.86 1.23
N SER A 7 -16.28 9.00 0.43
CA SER A 7 -16.46 9.18 -1.01
C SER A 7 -17.28 10.44 -1.39
N LYS A 8 -17.93 11.07 -0.42
CA LYS A 8 -18.68 12.32 -0.59
C LYS A 8 -17.87 13.56 -0.18
N GLY A 9 -16.60 13.38 0.20
CA GLY A 9 -15.72 14.44 0.66
C GLY A 9 -16.00 14.92 2.08
N VAL A 10 -16.79 14.19 2.86
CA VAL A 10 -17.02 14.51 4.26
C VAL A 10 -15.89 13.94 5.10
N ILE A 11 -15.17 14.80 5.82
CA ILE A 11 -14.14 14.36 6.77
C ILE A 11 -14.80 13.53 7.86
N ARG A 12 -14.39 12.27 7.99
CA ARG A 12 -14.95 11.29 8.93
C ARG A 12 -13.98 10.91 10.04
N LEU A 13 -12.69 10.91 9.74
CA LEU A 13 -11.64 10.52 10.66
C LEU A 13 -10.56 11.58 10.75
N GLY A 14 -9.96 11.69 11.93
CA GLY A 14 -8.75 12.47 12.19
C GLY A 14 -7.74 11.63 12.96
N LEU A 15 -6.47 11.70 12.55
CA LEU A 15 -5.35 11.13 13.26
C LEU A 15 -4.54 12.26 13.90
N ALA A 16 -4.34 12.20 15.21
CA ALA A 16 -3.44 13.07 15.95
C ALA A 16 -2.31 12.23 16.57
N VAL A 17 -1.09 12.74 16.52
CA VAL A 17 0.07 12.15 17.21
C VAL A 17 0.58 13.17 18.20
N GLU A 18 0.71 12.76 19.45
CA GLU A 18 1.25 13.54 20.54
C GLU A 18 2.54 12.88 21.04
N GLU A 19 3.54 13.69 21.32
CA GLU A 19 4.80 13.27 21.94
C GLU A 19 4.86 13.83 23.36
N LYS A 20 5.09 12.95 24.31
CA LYS A 20 5.32 13.32 25.71
C LYS A 20 6.35 12.39 26.32
N ASP A 21 7.42 12.95 26.89
CA ASP A 21 8.49 12.22 27.57
C ASP A 21 9.09 11.10 26.66
N ASP A 22 9.37 11.42 25.39
CA ASP A 22 9.85 10.52 24.32
C ASP A 22 8.86 9.38 23.97
N VAL A 23 7.62 9.44 24.46
CA VAL A 23 6.56 8.49 24.13
C VAL A 23 5.62 9.10 23.10
N PHE A 24 5.45 8.41 21.98
CA PHE A 24 4.53 8.81 20.91
C PHE A 24 3.20 8.08 21.07
N THR A 25 2.13 8.86 21.20
CA THR A 25 0.76 8.34 21.27
C THR A 25 -0.04 8.79 20.06
N ALA A 26 -0.53 7.85 19.27
CA ALA A 26 -1.47 8.10 18.19
C ALA A 26 -2.90 8.00 18.71
N SER A 27 -3.74 8.98 18.37
CA SER A 27 -5.17 9.00 18.71
C SER A 27 -6.00 9.15 17.45
N ILE A 28 -7.07 8.35 17.33
CA ILE A 28 -7.99 8.36 16.21
C ILE A 28 -9.33 8.90 16.65
N TRP A 29 -9.81 9.87 15.90
CA TRP A 29 -11.06 10.57 16.11
C TRP A 29 -12.01 10.29 14.97
N TYR A 30 -13.27 10.04 15.25
CA TYR A 30 -14.31 9.72 14.28
C TYR A 30 -15.58 10.56 14.51
N ARG A 31 -16.28 10.83 13.41
CA ARG A 31 -17.65 11.35 13.43
C ARG A 31 -18.53 10.62 12.42
N ALA A 32 -19.79 10.35 12.80
CA ALA A 32 -20.74 9.58 11.98
C ALA A 32 -21.21 10.32 10.72
N ASN A 33 -21.22 11.67 10.72
CA ASN A 33 -21.60 12.52 9.60
C ASN A 33 -21.00 13.92 9.78
N LYS A 34 -21.24 14.83 8.83
CA LYS A 34 -20.68 16.19 8.81
C LYS A 34 -21.13 17.06 10.00
N ASP A 35 -22.28 16.77 10.58
CA ASP A 35 -22.90 17.57 11.67
C ASP A 35 -22.61 16.97 13.06
N ALA A 36 -22.02 15.77 13.10
CA ALA A 36 -21.63 15.12 14.35
C ALA A 36 -20.28 15.61 14.85
N GLU A 37 -20.10 15.60 16.17
CA GLU A 37 -18.81 15.90 16.79
C GLU A 37 -17.79 14.77 16.61
N LEU A 38 -16.52 15.14 16.52
CA LEU A 38 -15.42 14.17 16.53
C LEU A 38 -15.27 13.56 17.93
N LYS A 39 -15.28 12.23 18.01
CA LYS A 39 -15.05 11.47 19.24
C LYS A 39 -13.80 10.62 19.09
N LYS A 40 -12.97 10.55 20.12
CA LYS A 40 -11.84 9.63 20.16
C LYS A 40 -12.37 8.20 20.21
N ILE A 41 -11.96 7.37 19.24
CA ILE A 41 -12.39 5.98 19.11
C ILE A 41 -11.27 4.98 19.35
N HIS A 42 -10.01 5.42 19.22
CA HIS A 42 -8.85 4.58 19.46
C HIS A 42 -7.65 5.42 19.92
N SER A 43 -6.76 4.81 20.68
CA SER A 43 -5.47 5.38 21.06
C SER A 43 -4.45 4.23 21.19
N GLN A 44 -3.23 4.45 20.71
CA GLN A 44 -2.13 3.48 20.80
C GLN A 44 -0.82 4.19 21.12
N VAL A 45 0.03 3.52 21.90
CA VAL A 45 1.41 3.94 22.16
C VAL A 45 2.33 3.20 21.18
N TRP A 46 3.12 3.96 20.45
CA TRP A 46 4.03 3.37 19.47
C TRP A 46 5.11 2.54 20.16
N GLY A 47 5.30 1.31 19.67
CA GLY A 47 6.28 0.35 20.18
C GLY A 47 5.82 -0.50 21.37
N GLU A 48 4.67 -0.17 22.00
CA GLU A 48 4.10 -0.91 23.13
C GLU A 48 2.80 -1.65 22.72
N ASP A 49 1.94 -0.99 21.97
CA ASP A 49 0.66 -1.54 21.51
C ASP A 49 0.79 -2.17 20.13
N ASP A 50 -0.18 -3.03 19.80
CA ASP A 50 -0.38 -3.50 18.42
C ASP A 50 -0.59 -2.30 17.48
N THR A 51 -0.12 -2.43 16.25
CA THR A 51 -0.30 -1.39 15.24
C THR A 51 -1.79 -1.21 14.91
N PHE A 52 -2.17 0.02 14.57
CA PHE A 52 -3.52 0.36 14.12
C PHE A 52 -3.44 1.44 13.05
N SER A 53 -3.45 1.04 11.79
CA SER A 53 -3.34 1.95 10.66
C SER A 53 -4.56 1.86 9.75
N ILE A 54 -5.40 2.90 9.77
CA ILE A 54 -6.59 2.96 8.91
C ILE A 54 -6.15 3.14 7.46
N GLN A 55 -6.62 2.26 6.59
CA GLN A 55 -6.32 2.25 5.17
C GLN A 55 -7.47 2.83 4.34
N ALA A 56 -8.70 2.44 4.65
CA ALA A 56 -9.91 2.91 3.96
C ALA A 56 -11.11 2.83 4.88
N LEU A 57 -12.17 3.56 4.54
CA LEU A 57 -13.49 3.41 5.14
C LEU A 57 -14.38 2.53 4.26
N SER A 58 -15.31 1.80 4.88
CA SER A 58 -16.42 1.18 4.15
C SER A 58 -17.30 2.26 3.51
N LYS A 59 -18.05 1.91 2.49
CA LYS A 59 -18.89 2.83 1.71
C LYS A 59 -19.89 3.61 2.56
N ASP A 60 -20.45 2.99 3.58
CA ASP A 60 -21.35 3.62 4.54
C ASP A 60 -20.62 4.37 5.67
N GLY A 61 -19.29 4.19 5.76
CA GLY A 61 -18.42 4.80 6.77
C GLY A 61 -18.61 4.23 8.17
N SER A 62 -19.31 3.11 8.35
CA SER A 62 -19.52 2.47 9.66
C SER A 62 -18.35 1.59 10.08
N LYS A 63 -17.55 1.13 9.12
CA LYS A 63 -16.39 0.27 9.32
C LYS A 63 -15.13 0.88 8.70
N ALA A 64 -13.99 0.43 9.17
CA ALA A 64 -12.68 0.76 8.61
C ALA A 64 -11.92 -0.53 8.26
N TYR A 65 -11.16 -0.47 7.17
CA TYR A 65 -10.13 -1.45 6.85
C TYR A 65 -8.84 -1.00 7.53
N VAL A 66 -8.30 -1.84 8.40
CA VAL A 66 -7.19 -1.48 9.29
C VAL A 66 -6.06 -2.49 9.11
N LEU A 67 -4.85 -2.01 8.88
CA LEU A 67 -3.65 -2.82 9.08
C LEU A 67 -3.33 -2.88 10.56
N SER A 68 -3.08 -4.08 11.05
CA SER A 68 -2.67 -4.35 12.42
C SER A 68 -1.89 -5.66 12.51
N ASN A 69 -0.85 -5.68 13.33
CA ASN A 69 -0.05 -6.87 13.62
C ASN A 69 -0.63 -7.74 14.75
N ARG A 70 -1.81 -7.37 15.26
CA ARG A 70 -2.52 -8.08 16.33
C ARG A 70 -2.64 -9.58 16.03
N GLU A 71 -2.53 -10.41 17.05
CA GLU A 71 -2.68 -11.88 16.99
C GLU A 71 -1.66 -12.61 16.10
N LEU A 72 -1.19 -11.98 15.01
CA LEU A 72 -0.32 -12.61 14.02
C LEU A 72 1.14 -12.18 14.12
N GLY A 73 1.43 -11.09 14.85
CA GLY A 73 2.78 -10.50 14.94
C GLY A 73 3.29 -9.92 13.61
N ARG A 74 2.43 -9.83 12.60
CA ARG A 74 2.68 -9.24 11.27
C ARG A 74 1.48 -8.41 10.83
N GLU A 75 1.75 -7.36 10.06
CA GLU A 75 0.71 -6.52 9.49
C GLU A 75 -0.24 -7.34 8.61
N ALA A 76 -1.49 -7.38 9.00
CA ALA A 76 -2.59 -8.02 8.30
C ALA A 76 -3.76 -7.05 8.18
N LEU A 77 -4.65 -7.28 7.22
CA LEU A 77 -5.80 -6.44 7.00
C LEU A 77 -7.02 -6.97 7.74
N TRP A 78 -7.58 -6.12 8.56
CA TRP A 78 -8.71 -6.40 9.43
C TRP A 78 -9.88 -5.47 9.12
N LEU A 79 -11.09 -5.97 9.32
CA LEU A 79 -12.30 -5.16 9.38
C LEU A 79 -12.53 -4.69 10.82
N TYR A 80 -12.66 -3.38 10.99
CA TYR A 80 -12.89 -2.75 12.30
C TYR A 80 -14.23 -2.05 12.32
N ASN A 81 -15.07 -2.39 13.29
CA ASN A 81 -16.34 -1.71 13.55
C ASN A 81 -16.07 -0.46 14.38
N ILE A 82 -16.31 0.69 13.78
CA ILE A 82 -15.96 1.98 14.39
C ILE A 82 -16.85 2.30 15.60
N GLU A 83 -18.16 2.03 15.48
CA GLU A 83 -19.11 2.31 16.57
C GLU A 83 -18.89 1.37 17.76
N ALA A 84 -18.70 0.09 17.50
CA ALA A 84 -18.46 -0.92 18.52
C ALA A 84 -17.03 -0.86 19.11
N GLY A 85 -16.10 -0.14 18.45
CA GLY A 85 -14.72 -0.04 18.89
C GLY A 85 -13.96 -1.37 18.89
N LYS A 86 -14.25 -2.28 17.93
CA LYS A 86 -13.68 -3.63 17.91
C LYS A 86 -13.38 -4.15 16.51
N PHE A 87 -12.37 -5.01 16.42
CA PHE A 87 -12.11 -5.80 15.23
C PHE A 87 -13.19 -6.88 15.07
N GLU A 88 -13.62 -7.12 13.84
CA GLU A 88 -14.65 -8.10 13.50
C GLU A 88 -14.11 -9.30 12.74
N GLU A 89 -13.28 -9.06 11.73
CA GLU A 89 -12.88 -10.08 10.77
C GLU A 89 -11.45 -9.85 10.27
N LEU A 90 -10.67 -10.92 10.14
CA LEU A 90 -9.43 -10.93 9.37
C LEU A 90 -9.78 -11.03 7.89
N ILE A 91 -9.51 -9.97 7.14
CA ILE A 91 -9.80 -9.91 5.70
C ILE A 91 -8.72 -10.61 4.89
N PHE A 92 -7.45 -10.31 5.22
CA PHE A 92 -6.32 -10.90 4.52
C PHE A 92 -5.05 -10.85 5.37
N SER A 93 -4.24 -11.89 5.27
CA SER A 93 -2.87 -11.94 5.80
C SER A 93 -1.96 -12.66 4.82
N ASN A 94 -0.67 -12.37 4.89
CA ASN A 94 0.36 -13.12 4.20
C ASN A 94 1.15 -13.95 5.22
N ASP A 95 1.44 -15.22 4.90
CA ASP A 95 2.10 -16.13 5.85
C ASP A 95 3.55 -15.72 6.14
N LYS A 96 4.17 -14.89 5.31
CA LYS A 96 5.59 -14.56 5.39
C LYS A 96 5.88 -13.06 5.51
N TYR A 97 5.08 -12.20 4.88
CA TYR A 97 5.36 -10.78 4.73
C TYR A 97 4.29 -9.92 5.38
N ASP A 98 4.70 -8.77 5.90
CA ASP A 98 3.79 -7.72 6.32
C ASP A 98 3.03 -7.15 5.13
N LEU A 99 1.76 -6.83 5.30
CA LEU A 99 1.03 -6.03 4.34
C LEU A 99 1.49 -4.58 4.42
N ASP A 100 1.62 -3.93 3.26
CA ASP A 100 2.06 -2.54 3.11
C ASP A 100 0.86 -1.57 3.03
N GLY A 101 -0.26 -2.01 2.45
CA GLY A 101 -1.44 -1.16 2.31
C GLY A 101 -2.64 -1.83 1.68
N ALA A 102 -3.77 -1.13 1.75
CA ALA A 102 -4.97 -1.45 1.00
C ALA A 102 -4.94 -0.78 -0.37
N ILE A 103 -5.47 -1.47 -1.37
CA ILE A 103 -5.67 -0.95 -2.73
C ILE A 103 -7.14 -0.56 -2.86
N THR A 104 -7.39 0.66 -3.31
CA THR A 104 -8.74 1.15 -3.62
C THR A 104 -8.86 1.49 -5.10
N ASP A 105 -10.08 1.41 -5.63
CA ASP A 105 -10.40 1.91 -6.96
C ASP A 105 -10.54 3.44 -6.99
N ASN A 106 -10.95 3.99 -8.14
CA ASN A 106 -11.13 5.44 -8.31
C ASN A 106 -12.32 6.01 -7.52
N GLU A 107 -13.23 5.17 -7.09
CA GLU A 107 -14.39 5.50 -6.24
C GLU A 107 -14.05 5.39 -4.75
N GLY A 108 -12.85 4.87 -4.42
CA GLY A 108 -12.40 4.64 -3.05
C GLY A 108 -12.90 3.33 -2.45
N GLU A 109 -13.45 2.44 -3.28
CA GLU A 109 -13.84 1.10 -2.84
C GLU A 109 -12.59 0.22 -2.68
N PHE A 110 -12.60 -0.59 -1.63
CA PHE A 110 -11.51 -1.51 -1.33
C PHE A 110 -11.53 -2.70 -2.28
N ILE A 111 -10.42 -2.92 -3.02
CA ILE A 111 -10.33 -3.94 -4.08
C ILE A 111 -9.15 -4.91 -3.90
N GLY A 112 -8.22 -4.65 -2.99
CA GLY A 112 -7.07 -5.50 -2.79
C GLY A 112 -6.08 -5.01 -1.75
N VAL A 113 -4.96 -5.69 -1.66
CA VAL A 113 -3.85 -5.39 -0.74
C VAL A 113 -2.52 -5.38 -1.46
N SER A 114 -1.54 -4.69 -0.87
CA SER A 114 -0.15 -4.71 -1.31
C SER A 114 0.77 -5.18 -0.19
N PHE A 115 1.90 -5.75 -0.59
CA PHE A 115 2.98 -6.17 0.29
C PHE A 115 4.31 -6.20 -0.48
N PHE A 116 5.43 -6.32 0.23
CA PHE A 116 6.74 -6.52 -0.35
C PHE A 116 7.25 -7.92 -0.03
N ASP A 117 7.65 -8.66 -1.09
CA ASP A 117 8.61 -9.74 -0.97
C ASP A 117 9.99 -9.20 -1.40
N ASP A 118 10.59 -9.67 -2.48
CA ASP A 118 11.73 -9.00 -3.12
C ASP A 118 11.28 -7.81 -3.98
N TYR A 119 9.97 -7.71 -4.28
CA TYR A 119 9.34 -6.71 -5.12
C TYR A 119 8.00 -6.28 -4.52
N TYR A 120 7.49 -5.14 -4.97
CA TYR A 120 6.13 -4.73 -4.67
C TYR A 120 5.14 -5.70 -5.32
N ARG A 121 4.24 -6.27 -4.51
CA ARG A 121 3.20 -7.20 -4.92
C ARG A 121 1.83 -6.63 -4.62
N THR A 122 0.89 -7.00 -5.47
CA THR A 122 -0.53 -6.68 -5.32
C THR A 122 -1.35 -7.97 -5.32
N HIS A 123 -2.31 -8.04 -4.46
CA HIS A 123 -3.32 -9.10 -4.44
C HIS A 123 -4.69 -8.45 -4.53
N TYR A 124 -5.41 -8.74 -5.62
CA TYR A 124 -6.76 -8.27 -5.85
C TYR A 124 -7.77 -9.36 -5.48
N PHE A 125 -8.89 -8.97 -4.86
CA PHE A 125 -9.94 -9.92 -4.45
C PHE A 125 -10.85 -10.34 -5.61
N ASP A 126 -10.98 -9.49 -6.64
CA ASP A 126 -11.63 -9.84 -7.90
C ASP A 126 -10.58 -9.88 -9.03
N ASP A 127 -10.64 -10.94 -9.83
CA ASP A 127 -9.74 -11.10 -10.99
C ASP A 127 -9.81 -9.95 -11.98
N LYS A 128 -10.95 -9.27 -12.09
CA LYS A 128 -11.12 -8.12 -13.00
C LYS A 128 -10.26 -6.93 -12.58
N ASP A 129 -10.17 -6.68 -11.27
CA ASP A 129 -9.44 -5.54 -10.73
C ASP A 129 -7.94 -5.66 -11.02
N GLY A 130 -7.41 -6.89 -10.96
CA GLY A 130 -6.01 -7.18 -11.28
C GLY A 130 -5.70 -7.43 -12.76
N ALA A 131 -6.71 -7.60 -13.62
CA ALA A 131 -6.50 -8.01 -15.02
C ALA A 131 -5.62 -7.02 -15.78
N GLN A 132 -5.91 -5.74 -15.68
CA GLN A 132 -5.16 -4.68 -16.37
C GLN A 132 -3.70 -4.58 -15.89
N GLU A 133 -3.44 -4.81 -14.61
CA GLU A 133 -2.06 -4.84 -14.08
C GLU A 133 -1.29 -6.06 -14.59
N ARG A 134 -1.92 -7.22 -14.67
CA ARG A 134 -1.30 -8.43 -15.24
C ARG A 134 -0.96 -8.25 -16.71
N GLU A 135 -1.84 -7.61 -17.49
CA GLU A 135 -1.57 -7.28 -18.90
C GLU A 135 -0.37 -6.35 -19.04
N VAL A 136 -0.36 -5.27 -18.25
CA VAL A 136 0.75 -4.30 -18.24
C VAL A 136 2.06 -4.96 -17.82
N ALA A 137 2.06 -5.76 -16.77
CA ALA A 137 3.25 -6.50 -16.32
C ALA A 137 3.79 -7.43 -17.42
N GLY A 138 2.91 -8.04 -18.20
CA GLY A 138 3.26 -8.89 -19.34
C GLY A 138 4.01 -8.17 -20.46
N LEU A 139 3.82 -6.86 -20.62
CA LEU A 139 4.51 -6.04 -21.63
C LEU A 139 5.98 -5.78 -21.27
N PHE A 140 6.35 -5.82 -19.99
CA PHE A 140 7.67 -5.44 -19.48
C PHE A 140 8.39 -6.61 -18.82
N LYS A 141 8.65 -7.68 -19.58
CA LYS A 141 9.32 -8.88 -19.06
C LYS A 141 10.66 -8.55 -18.38
N GLY A 142 10.87 -9.10 -17.19
CA GLY A 142 12.09 -8.88 -16.39
C GLY A 142 12.17 -7.52 -15.70
N LYS A 143 11.08 -6.75 -15.70
CA LYS A 143 10.94 -5.50 -14.97
C LYS A 143 9.67 -5.50 -14.15
N GLN A 144 9.66 -4.72 -13.09
CA GLN A 144 8.45 -4.41 -12.36
C GLN A 144 7.73 -3.28 -13.09
N ALA A 145 6.50 -3.53 -13.51
CA ALA A 145 5.63 -2.56 -14.12
C ALA A 145 4.36 -2.43 -13.28
N THR A 146 4.10 -1.23 -12.79
CA THR A 146 2.98 -0.94 -11.88
C THR A 146 2.17 0.22 -12.44
N ILE A 147 0.85 0.09 -12.48
CA ILE A 147 -0.02 1.18 -12.88
C ILE A 147 -0.05 2.24 -11.77
N SER A 148 0.56 3.39 -12.03
CA SER A 148 0.65 4.50 -11.08
C SER A 148 -0.59 5.41 -11.10
N SER A 149 -1.31 5.43 -12.21
CA SER A 149 -2.53 6.22 -12.36
C SER A 149 -3.39 5.71 -13.51
N ARG A 150 -4.69 5.87 -13.37
CA ARG A 150 -5.69 5.56 -14.41
C ARG A 150 -6.59 6.76 -14.64
N SER A 151 -7.01 6.96 -15.90
CA SER A 151 -8.15 7.85 -16.17
C SER A 151 -9.45 7.27 -15.58
N ARG A 152 -10.45 8.11 -15.33
CA ARG A 152 -11.72 7.67 -14.74
C ARG A 152 -12.42 6.57 -15.56
N ASP A 153 -12.27 6.60 -16.87
CA ASP A 153 -12.81 5.60 -17.82
C ASP A 153 -11.89 4.38 -18.02
N HIS A 154 -10.79 4.29 -17.26
CA HIS A 154 -9.77 3.22 -17.29
C HIS A 154 -9.11 3.02 -18.66
N THR A 155 -9.27 3.95 -19.61
CA THR A 155 -8.74 3.80 -20.98
C THR A 155 -7.34 4.39 -21.16
N ARG A 156 -6.88 5.24 -20.20
CA ARG A 156 -5.53 5.80 -20.20
C ARG A 156 -4.81 5.43 -18.92
N LEU A 157 -3.58 4.99 -19.09
CA LEU A 157 -2.75 4.51 -17.99
C LEU A 157 -1.44 5.27 -17.96
N LEU A 158 -0.97 5.53 -16.75
CA LEU A 158 0.42 5.87 -16.46
C LEU A 158 1.06 4.70 -15.72
N VAL A 159 2.13 4.16 -16.28
CA VAL A 159 2.80 2.96 -15.78
C VAL A 159 4.22 3.30 -15.36
N SER A 160 4.59 3.00 -14.15
CA SER A 160 5.96 3.03 -13.65
C SER A 160 6.64 1.71 -13.95
N VAL A 161 7.80 1.76 -14.63
CA VAL A 161 8.59 0.57 -14.97
C VAL A 161 9.99 0.73 -14.40
N THR A 162 10.43 -0.25 -13.65
CA THR A 162 11.75 -0.24 -12.99
C THR A 162 12.25 -1.67 -12.76
N ASN A 163 13.54 -1.80 -12.50
CA ASN A 163 14.17 -2.93 -11.82
C ASN A 163 15.50 -2.44 -11.20
N ASP A 164 16.28 -3.36 -10.66
CA ASP A 164 17.58 -3.10 -10.04
C ASP A 164 18.61 -2.38 -10.94
N VAL A 165 18.54 -2.62 -12.26
CA VAL A 165 19.47 -2.04 -13.25
C VAL A 165 18.83 -0.98 -14.16
N THR A 166 17.53 -0.71 -14.01
CA THR A 166 16.80 0.26 -14.83
C THR A 166 16.16 1.32 -13.94
N PRO A 167 16.56 2.59 -14.03
CA PRO A 167 15.94 3.68 -13.30
C PRO A 167 14.43 3.79 -13.61
N PRO A 168 13.60 4.17 -12.65
CA PRO A 168 12.17 4.30 -12.84
C PRO A 168 11.83 5.20 -14.02
N THR A 169 11.07 4.65 -14.97
CA THR A 169 10.61 5.32 -16.18
C THR A 169 9.09 5.19 -16.27
N TYR A 170 8.43 6.29 -16.53
CA TYR A 170 6.98 6.34 -16.69
C TYR A 170 6.61 6.23 -18.16
N TYR A 171 5.67 5.34 -18.45
CA TYR A 171 5.07 5.13 -19.76
C TYR A 171 3.60 5.55 -19.72
N TYR A 172 3.13 6.17 -20.78
CA TYR A 172 1.70 6.36 -20.98
C TYR A 172 1.16 5.33 -21.96
N PHE A 173 -0.08 4.93 -21.75
CA PHE A 173 -0.86 4.10 -22.66
C PHE A 173 -2.23 4.72 -22.89
N ASP A 174 -2.67 4.74 -24.14
CA ASP A 174 -4.04 5.06 -24.53
C ASP A 174 -4.62 3.81 -25.19
N LEU A 175 -5.50 3.12 -24.48
CA LEU A 175 -6.05 1.83 -24.89
C LEU A 175 -7.05 1.98 -26.06
N ASN A 176 -7.70 3.14 -26.18
CA ASN A 176 -8.64 3.42 -27.28
C ASN A 176 -7.89 3.53 -28.61
N THR A 177 -6.74 4.17 -28.59
CA THR A 177 -5.94 4.38 -29.81
C THR A 177 -4.84 3.34 -29.97
N GLN A 178 -4.66 2.46 -28.99
CA GLN A 178 -3.59 1.46 -28.91
C GLN A 178 -2.19 2.10 -29.05
N LYS A 179 -2.03 3.31 -28.52
CA LYS A 179 -0.77 4.05 -28.52
C LYS A 179 -0.17 4.11 -27.13
N GLY A 180 1.14 4.04 -27.06
CA GLY A 180 1.87 4.20 -25.82
C GLY A 180 3.30 4.65 -26.08
N GLY A 181 3.97 5.11 -25.05
CA GLY A 181 5.37 5.53 -25.16
C GLY A 181 5.93 6.02 -23.84
N VAL A 182 7.20 6.32 -23.84
CA VAL A 182 7.85 6.95 -22.69
C VAL A 182 7.29 8.33 -22.49
N TRP A 183 6.81 8.60 -21.27
CA TRP A 183 6.38 9.93 -20.87
C TRP A 183 7.48 10.69 -20.12
N LEU A 184 8.11 10.03 -19.13
CA LEU A 184 9.10 10.68 -18.26
C LEU A 184 10.07 9.63 -17.69
N SER A 185 11.35 9.98 -17.62
CA SER A 185 12.30 9.26 -16.77
C SER A 185 12.43 10.00 -15.44
N LYS A 186 12.28 9.30 -14.31
CA LYS A 186 12.39 9.92 -12.97
C LYS A 186 13.79 10.48 -12.72
N TYR A 187 14.83 9.84 -13.30
CA TYR A 187 16.21 10.24 -13.16
C TYR A 187 16.91 10.28 -14.53
N PRO A 188 16.68 11.32 -15.35
CA PRO A 188 17.17 11.38 -16.74
C PRO A 188 18.70 11.22 -16.87
N TYR A 189 19.44 11.72 -15.87
CA TYR A 189 20.89 11.63 -15.85
C TYR A 189 21.45 10.22 -15.54
N LEU A 190 20.60 9.30 -15.04
CA LEU A 190 20.94 7.92 -14.77
C LEU A 190 20.65 6.98 -15.96
N VAL A 191 19.88 7.39 -16.94
CA VAL A 191 19.45 6.53 -18.07
C VAL A 191 20.61 5.95 -18.85
N ARG A 192 21.75 6.66 -18.89
CA ARG A 192 22.96 6.23 -19.60
C ARG A 192 24.02 5.60 -18.68
N LYS A 193 23.69 5.35 -17.41
CA LYS A 193 24.60 4.71 -16.47
C LYS A 193 24.37 3.21 -16.46
N SER A 194 25.42 2.45 -16.24
CA SER A 194 25.35 1.02 -15.97
C SER A 194 25.19 0.79 -14.48
N PHE A 195 24.33 -0.15 -14.12
CA PHE A 195 24.12 -0.58 -12.75
C PHE A 195 24.33 -2.09 -12.67
N SER A 196 24.87 -2.54 -11.55
CA SER A 196 25.02 -3.96 -11.27
C SER A 196 23.71 -4.56 -10.78
N PRO A 197 23.37 -5.78 -11.19
CA PRO A 197 22.20 -6.48 -10.69
C PRO A 197 22.33 -6.77 -9.20
N VAL A 198 21.18 -6.77 -8.54
CA VAL A 198 21.05 -7.19 -7.14
C VAL A 198 20.91 -8.72 -7.10
N GLN A 199 21.65 -9.34 -6.20
CA GLN A 199 21.58 -10.78 -5.94
C GLN A 199 21.02 -11.05 -4.56
N ASN A 200 20.05 -11.95 -4.47
CA ASN A 200 19.55 -12.43 -3.19
C ASN A 200 20.60 -13.33 -2.53
N TYR A 201 20.82 -13.12 -1.28
CA TYR A 201 21.77 -13.87 -0.47
C TYR A 201 21.12 -14.27 0.85
N SER A 202 21.20 -15.53 1.20
CA SER A 202 20.71 -16.04 2.49
C SER A 202 21.83 -16.73 3.25
N PHE A 203 21.86 -16.53 4.56
CA PHE A 203 22.77 -17.21 5.45
C PHE A 203 22.11 -17.50 6.81
N LYS A 204 22.65 -18.46 7.53
CA LYS A 204 22.19 -18.76 8.89
C LYS A 204 22.99 -17.96 9.91
N ALA A 205 22.28 -17.27 10.79
CA ALA A 205 22.86 -16.64 11.97
C ALA A 205 23.30 -17.70 13.00
N SER A 206 24.03 -17.28 14.04
CA SER A 206 24.57 -18.17 15.07
C SER A 206 23.50 -18.91 15.88
N ASP A 207 22.30 -18.36 15.96
CA ASP A 207 21.13 -18.94 16.60
C ASP A 207 20.30 -19.85 15.68
N GLY A 208 20.74 -20.00 14.39
CA GLY A 208 20.08 -20.81 13.37
C GLY A 208 19.01 -20.08 12.56
N LEU A 209 18.72 -18.81 12.86
CA LEU A 209 17.78 -17.99 12.09
C LEU A 209 18.32 -17.79 10.66
N GLU A 210 17.48 -18.02 9.66
CA GLU A 210 17.80 -17.70 8.27
C GLU A 210 17.59 -16.21 8.02
N ILE A 211 18.69 -15.53 7.64
CA ILE A 211 18.70 -14.10 7.33
C ILE A 211 18.84 -13.96 5.82
N THR A 212 17.92 -13.25 5.21
CA THR A 212 17.96 -12.89 3.78
C THR A 212 18.51 -11.47 3.64
N GLY A 213 19.41 -11.27 2.67
CA GLY A 213 19.98 -9.97 2.34
C GLY A 213 20.12 -9.80 0.83
N TYR A 214 20.47 -8.58 0.45
CA TYR A 214 20.70 -8.22 -0.95
C TYR A 214 22.15 -7.80 -1.13
N PHE A 215 22.80 -8.37 -2.13
CA PHE A 215 24.17 -8.05 -2.48
C PHE A 215 24.26 -7.43 -3.86
N THR A 216 24.95 -6.28 -3.95
CA THR A 216 25.26 -5.64 -5.22
C THR A 216 26.77 -5.47 -5.33
N GLN A 217 27.38 -6.12 -6.31
CA GLN A 217 28.80 -5.94 -6.60
C GLN A 217 28.96 -4.68 -7.45
N PRO A 218 29.88 -3.76 -7.10
CA PRO A 218 30.18 -2.59 -7.94
C PRO A 218 30.56 -3.01 -9.36
N ALA A 219 30.13 -2.22 -10.36
CA ALA A 219 30.46 -2.42 -11.77
C ALA A 219 31.88 -2.00 -12.12
#